data_463b8d62982c6b4d645349d16381a727
#
_entry.id   463b8d62982c6b4d645349d16381a727
#
_cell.length_a   1.000
_cell.length_b   1.000
_cell.length_c   1.000
_cell.angle_alpha   90.00
_cell.angle_beta   90.00
_cell.angle_gamma   90.00
#
_symmetry.space_group_name_H-M   'P 1'
#
loop_
_entity.id
_entity.type
_entity.pdbx_description
1 polymer ?
#
loop_
_entity_poly.entity_id
_entity_poly.type
_entity_poly.pdbx_seq_one_letter_code
_entity_poly.pdbx_strand_id
1 'polypeptide(L)'
;MGTFFGGCLVLVKIHRFAGVRPDRTGAQEIAAVPYDVVTADEARAIIAKNQKSFLRVSRPDAEMPDVTPHDPRVYRRAGENFNALLSHGMMQKDATPGMYLYRVRQNGDTFLGLCCCLDVEDYRNATIRRHEQTRYDKEEDRTLHIEATRTHNGPVVLLYHDTGTIFSFLNGLITPETVPDAEVRGEPGGIHQIFRIADPAVLSRIEQEFLQVPSLYIADGHHRAKASVNVADRRIAAGLSADGEVSHFMGVMFAQDRVRIHGYSRLLSDIGTYTPLTFLSALAKYFEVTPYGNVRGSEYNIPPKIKKPERYHVVHMYLAGRWYECTRLIDRNAAPLDALDVAVLQTYVLEGLLGITDPRGDARLQYLGGARPVADLEKLVDLGNYQLAFAMQPVKVGTVLSIADAGGVMPPKSTWFEPKLLSGLVVHTFD
;
A
#
# COMPACT_ATOMS: atom_id res chain seq x y z
N MET A 1 21.88 5.69 35.05
CA MET A 1 22.92 4.76 34.55
C MET A 1 22.25 3.85 33.54
N GLY A 2 22.23 4.25 32.28
CA GLY A 2 21.64 3.45 31.21
C GLY A 2 22.73 2.61 30.59
N THR A 3 22.54 1.31 30.58
CA THR A 3 23.40 0.32 29.92
C THR A 3 23.28 0.48 28.40
N PHE A 4 24.32 1.05 27.80
CA PHE A 4 24.56 0.95 26.36
C PHE A 4 24.90 -0.49 26.03
N PHE A 5 23.98 -1.22 25.44
CA PHE A 5 24.30 -2.41 24.66
C PHE A 5 24.93 -1.92 23.35
N GLY A 6 26.17 -2.31 23.10
CA GLY A 6 26.89 -2.05 21.86
C GLY A 6 26.27 -2.82 20.70
N GLY A 7 25.16 -2.31 20.17
CA GLY A 7 24.58 -2.78 18.93
C GLY A 7 25.37 -2.18 17.77
N CYS A 8 26.00 -3.00 16.95
CA CYS A 8 26.46 -2.61 15.63
C CYS A 8 25.25 -2.00 14.91
N LEU A 9 25.36 -0.77 14.41
CA LEU A 9 24.31 -0.15 13.63
C LEU A 9 24.12 -1.01 12.38
N VAL A 10 23.04 -1.76 12.31
CA VAL A 10 22.67 -2.49 11.10
C VAL A 10 22.12 -1.45 10.14
N LEU A 11 22.82 -1.25 9.03
CA LEU A 11 22.44 -0.29 8.00
C LEU A 11 21.66 -1.00 6.90
N VAL A 12 20.77 -0.28 6.25
CA VAL A 12 19.98 -0.81 5.13
C VAL A 12 20.90 -1.28 4.00
N LYS A 13 20.68 -2.50 3.54
CA LYS A 13 21.33 -3.06 2.37
C LYS A 13 20.35 -3.20 1.23
N ILE A 14 20.74 -2.72 0.07
CA ILE A 14 19.96 -2.84 -1.16
C ILE A 14 20.75 -3.64 -2.18
N HIS A 15 20.03 -4.41 -3.01
CA HIS A 15 20.66 -5.32 -3.97
C HIS A 15 20.15 -5.06 -5.39
N ARG A 16 21.09 -5.16 -6.34
CA ARG A 16 20.81 -5.22 -7.77
C ARG A 16 20.15 -6.56 -8.07
N PHE A 17 19.28 -6.61 -9.05
CA PHE A 17 18.71 -7.86 -9.54
C PHE A 17 18.48 -7.82 -11.05
N ALA A 18 18.45 -8.98 -11.69
CA ALA A 18 18.06 -9.08 -13.10
C ALA A 18 16.54 -9.20 -13.19
N GLY A 19 15.88 -8.06 -13.37
CA GLY A 19 14.42 -8.01 -13.44
C GLY A 19 13.86 -8.68 -14.67
N VAL A 20 12.72 -9.35 -14.51
CA VAL A 20 11.89 -9.80 -15.62
C VAL A 20 10.87 -8.72 -15.91
N ARG A 21 10.84 -8.23 -17.15
CA ARG A 21 9.98 -7.11 -17.53
C ARG A 21 9.51 -7.22 -18.99
N PRO A 22 8.37 -6.62 -19.32
CA PRO A 22 7.97 -6.45 -20.72
C PRO A 22 8.90 -5.46 -21.42
N ASP A 23 8.92 -5.52 -22.72
CA ASP A 23 9.49 -4.45 -23.53
C ASP A 23 8.59 -3.20 -23.48
N ARG A 24 9.08 -2.10 -24.05
CA ARG A 24 8.37 -0.83 -24.05
C ARG A 24 7.00 -0.90 -24.73
N THR A 25 6.85 -1.73 -25.75
CA THR A 25 5.62 -1.86 -26.55
C THR A 25 4.59 -2.75 -25.86
N GLY A 26 5.04 -3.80 -25.19
CA GLY A 26 4.19 -4.75 -24.46
C GLY A 26 3.75 -4.29 -23.08
N ALA A 27 4.45 -3.32 -22.48
CA ALA A 27 4.19 -2.91 -21.11
C ALA A 27 2.73 -2.49 -20.85
N GLN A 28 2.10 -1.78 -21.78
CA GLN A 28 0.71 -1.32 -21.69
C GLN A 28 -0.29 -2.47 -21.60
N GLU A 29 -0.02 -3.59 -22.29
CA GLU A 29 -0.91 -4.74 -22.31
C GLU A 29 -0.70 -5.66 -21.10
N ILE A 30 0.53 -5.72 -20.57
CA ILE A 30 0.90 -6.65 -19.50
C ILE A 30 0.62 -6.06 -18.13
N ALA A 31 1.04 -4.82 -17.89
CA ALA A 31 0.93 -4.20 -16.57
C ALA A 31 -0.52 -4.21 -16.05
N ALA A 32 -0.64 -4.49 -14.77
CA ALA A 32 -1.95 -4.61 -14.12
C ALA A 32 -1.96 -3.89 -12.77
N VAL A 33 -3.13 -3.49 -12.34
CA VAL A 33 -3.35 -2.96 -10.99
C VAL A 33 -2.94 -3.99 -9.93
N PRO A 34 -2.60 -3.56 -8.70
CA PRO A 34 -2.33 -4.49 -7.60
C PRO A 34 -3.48 -5.46 -7.38
N TYR A 35 -3.16 -6.70 -7.02
CA TYR A 35 -4.13 -7.80 -6.86
C TYR A 35 -5.23 -7.52 -5.83
N ASP A 36 -4.95 -6.67 -4.85
CA ASP A 36 -5.79 -6.36 -3.69
C ASP A 36 -6.67 -5.11 -3.86
N VAL A 37 -6.58 -4.44 -5.01
CA VAL A 37 -7.43 -3.28 -5.34
C VAL A 37 -8.59 -3.63 -6.28
N VAL A 38 -8.70 -4.89 -6.70
CA VAL A 38 -9.78 -5.39 -7.56
C VAL A 38 -10.44 -6.62 -6.94
N THR A 39 -11.75 -6.74 -7.13
CA THR A 39 -12.51 -7.96 -6.80
C THR A 39 -12.23 -9.07 -7.82
N ALA A 40 -12.65 -10.31 -7.52
CA ALA A 40 -12.50 -11.43 -8.47
C ALA A 40 -13.29 -11.19 -9.77
N ASP A 41 -14.48 -10.60 -9.68
CA ASP A 41 -15.33 -10.30 -10.85
C ASP A 41 -14.75 -9.17 -11.70
N GLU A 42 -14.21 -8.12 -11.08
CA GLU A 42 -13.49 -7.06 -11.80
C GLU A 42 -12.25 -7.60 -12.49
N ALA A 43 -11.46 -8.42 -11.80
CA ALA A 43 -10.29 -9.08 -12.38
C ALA A 43 -10.67 -9.96 -13.58
N ARG A 44 -11.75 -10.75 -13.45
CA ARG A 44 -12.29 -11.57 -14.55
C ARG A 44 -12.70 -10.72 -15.75
N ALA A 45 -13.38 -9.60 -15.51
CA ALA A 45 -13.80 -8.69 -16.58
C ALA A 45 -12.60 -8.04 -17.30
N ILE A 46 -11.54 -7.70 -16.55
CA ILE A 46 -10.30 -7.17 -17.13
C ILE A 46 -9.58 -8.24 -17.95
N ILE A 47 -9.43 -9.45 -17.40
CA ILE A 47 -8.78 -10.58 -18.09
C ILE A 47 -9.53 -10.96 -19.36
N ALA A 48 -10.87 -10.95 -19.35
CA ALA A 48 -11.68 -11.24 -20.53
C ALA A 48 -11.42 -10.26 -21.67
N LYS A 49 -11.13 -9.00 -21.37
CA LYS A 49 -10.78 -7.97 -22.36
C LYS A 49 -9.32 -8.01 -22.78
N ASN A 50 -8.43 -8.45 -21.91
CA ASN A 50 -6.98 -8.47 -22.13
C ASN A 50 -6.34 -9.75 -21.58
N GLN A 51 -6.17 -10.75 -22.44
CA GLN A 51 -5.57 -12.04 -22.12
C GLN A 51 -4.06 -11.99 -21.83
N LYS A 52 -3.41 -10.84 -22.04
CA LYS A 52 -2.00 -10.61 -21.70
C LYS A 52 -1.82 -10.00 -20.33
N SER A 53 -2.91 -9.56 -19.67
CA SER A 53 -2.88 -8.87 -18.38
C SER A 53 -2.16 -9.70 -17.33
N PHE A 54 -1.27 -9.06 -16.58
CA PHE A 54 -0.57 -9.66 -15.44
C PHE A 54 -1.52 -10.06 -14.29
N LEU A 55 -2.79 -9.65 -14.34
CA LEU A 55 -3.82 -10.17 -13.41
C LEU A 55 -3.99 -11.69 -13.53
N ARG A 56 -3.73 -12.29 -14.67
CA ARG A 56 -3.73 -13.76 -14.82
C ARG A 56 -2.68 -14.44 -13.94
N VAL A 57 -1.58 -13.74 -13.65
CA VAL A 57 -0.54 -14.20 -12.72
C VAL A 57 -0.91 -13.85 -11.28
N SER A 58 -1.29 -12.60 -11.01
CA SER A 58 -1.49 -12.10 -9.65
C SER A 58 -2.87 -12.44 -9.05
N ARG A 59 -3.89 -12.72 -9.90
CA ARG A 59 -5.27 -13.10 -9.56
C ARG A 59 -5.78 -14.27 -10.40
N PRO A 60 -5.06 -15.42 -10.39
CA PRO A 60 -5.45 -16.59 -11.18
C PRO A 60 -6.81 -17.18 -10.78
N ASP A 61 -7.27 -16.91 -9.56
CA ASP A 61 -8.62 -17.22 -9.08
C ASP A 61 -9.74 -16.63 -9.96
N ALA A 62 -9.47 -15.49 -10.61
CA ALA A 62 -10.42 -14.88 -11.54
C ALA A 62 -10.70 -15.75 -12.79
N GLU A 63 -9.77 -16.62 -13.19
CA GLU A 63 -9.96 -17.58 -14.29
C GLU A 63 -10.63 -18.89 -13.83
N MET A 64 -10.81 -19.09 -12.52
CA MET A 64 -11.23 -20.35 -11.90
C MET A 64 -12.38 -20.12 -10.89
N PRO A 65 -13.59 -19.75 -11.35
CA PRO A 65 -14.68 -19.36 -10.45
C PRO A 65 -15.19 -20.49 -9.55
N ASP A 66 -14.93 -21.76 -9.92
CA ASP A 66 -15.42 -22.94 -9.20
C ASP A 66 -14.44 -23.49 -8.15
N VAL A 67 -13.30 -22.80 -7.91
CA VAL A 67 -12.33 -23.23 -6.88
C VAL A 67 -12.54 -22.45 -5.58
N THR A 68 -12.27 -23.14 -4.48
CA THR A 68 -12.26 -22.50 -3.15
C THR A 68 -10.99 -21.66 -2.96
N PRO A 69 -11.04 -20.65 -2.10
CA PRO A 69 -9.82 -19.95 -1.70
C PRO A 69 -8.74 -20.93 -1.22
N HIS A 70 -7.48 -20.66 -1.59
CA HIS A 70 -6.30 -21.49 -1.28
C HIS A 70 -6.24 -22.86 -1.96
N ASP A 71 -7.06 -23.13 -2.98
CA ASP A 71 -6.92 -24.34 -3.79
C ASP A 71 -5.55 -24.38 -4.49
N PRO A 72 -4.77 -25.46 -4.37
CA PRO A 72 -3.44 -25.55 -5.00
C PRO A 72 -3.43 -25.34 -6.51
N ARG A 73 -4.56 -25.60 -7.20
CA ARG A 73 -4.71 -25.36 -8.63
C ARG A 73 -4.58 -23.88 -9.00
N VAL A 74 -5.03 -22.98 -8.10
CA VAL A 74 -4.93 -21.52 -8.28
C VAL A 74 -3.46 -21.11 -8.38
N TYR A 75 -2.62 -21.57 -7.46
CA TYR A 75 -1.20 -21.23 -7.44
C TYR A 75 -0.44 -21.84 -8.61
N ARG A 76 -0.74 -23.10 -8.97
CA ARG A 76 -0.19 -23.73 -10.16
C ARG A 76 -0.51 -22.91 -11.41
N ARG A 77 -1.75 -22.44 -11.54
CA ARG A 77 -2.19 -21.59 -12.65
C ARG A 77 -1.41 -20.28 -12.72
N ALA A 78 -1.12 -19.65 -11.56
CA ALA A 78 -0.25 -18.47 -11.51
C ALA A 78 1.12 -18.74 -12.14
N GLY A 79 1.77 -19.86 -11.76
CA GLY A 79 3.06 -20.26 -12.32
C GLY A 79 2.98 -20.56 -13.84
N GLU A 80 1.95 -21.27 -14.29
CA GLU A 80 1.72 -21.55 -15.72
C GLU A 80 1.55 -20.24 -16.51
N ASN A 81 0.75 -19.31 -16.00
CA ASN A 81 0.52 -18.01 -16.65
C ASN A 81 1.81 -17.17 -16.71
N PHE A 82 2.62 -17.15 -15.66
CA PHE A 82 3.91 -16.44 -15.66
C PHE A 82 4.87 -17.07 -16.66
N ASN A 83 5.01 -18.40 -16.67
CA ASN A 83 5.85 -19.11 -17.62
C ASN A 83 5.39 -18.91 -19.08
N ALA A 84 4.09 -18.77 -19.31
CA ALA A 84 3.56 -18.45 -20.63
C ALA A 84 3.99 -17.06 -21.11
N LEU A 85 4.00 -16.05 -20.23
CA LEU A 85 4.51 -14.71 -20.56
C LEU A 85 6.00 -14.75 -20.96
N LEU A 86 6.81 -15.57 -20.28
CA LEU A 86 8.22 -15.77 -20.62
C LEU A 86 8.41 -16.51 -21.94
N SER A 87 7.76 -17.67 -22.10
CA SER A 87 7.94 -18.53 -23.27
C SER A 87 7.45 -17.90 -24.57
N HIS A 88 6.46 -17.03 -24.50
CA HIS A 88 5.99 -16.24 -25.65
C HIS A 88 6.80 -14.96 -25.89
N GLY A 89 7.86 -14.72 -25.12
CA GLY A 89 8.71 -13.52 -25.25
C GLY A 89 8.03 -12.22 -24.86
N MET A 90 6.86 -12.28 -24.18
CA MET A 90 6.13 -11.09 -23.74
C MET A 90 6.82 -10.39 -22.57
N MET A 91 7.55 -11.15 -21.77
CA MET A 91 8.45 -10.66 -20.72
C MET A 91 9.82 -11.32 -20.88
N GLN A 92 10.88 -10.57 -20.54
CA GLN A 92 12.24 -11.05 -20.67
C GLN A 92 13.07 -10.67 -19.43
N LYS A 93 13.96 -11.58 -19.02
CA LYS A 93 14.93 -11.31 -17.94
C LYS A 93 16.06 -10.45 -18.48
N ASP A 94 16.39 -9.38 -17.76
CA ASP A 94 17.53 -8.53 -18.09
C ASP A 94 18.84 -9.34 -18.04
N ALA A 95 19.76 -9.07 -18.98
CA ALA A 95 21.00 -9.83 -19.11
C ALA A 95 21.97 -9.64 -17.91
N THR A 96 21.87 -8.51 -17.24
CA THR A 96 22.74 -8.16 -16.10
C THR A 96 21.92 -7.59 -14.96
N PRO A 97 22.30 -7.83 -13.68
CA PRO A 97 21.67 -7.19 -12.55
C PRO A 97 21.75 -5.66 -12.63
N GLY A 98 20.65 -5.01 -12.29
CA GLY A 98 20.52 -3.55 -12.24
C GLY A 98 19.57 -3.12 -11.14
N MET A 99 19.24 -1.84 -11.15
CA MET A 99 18.16 -1.23 -10.37
C MET A 99 17.26 -0.45 -11.31
N TYR A 100 16.06 -0.07 -10.83
CA TYR A 100 15.11 0.59 -11.72
C TYR A 100 14.54 1.83 -11.02
N LEU A 101 14.47 2.97 -11.72
CA LEU A 101 13.68 4.09 -11.25
C LEU A 101 12.24 3.87 -11.67
N TYR A 102 11.34 3.94 -10.72
CA TYR A 102 9.90 3.85 -10.94
C TYR A 102 9.30 5.24 -10.77
N ARG A 103 8.84 5.84 -11.87
CA ARG A 103 8.20 7.15 -11.85
C ARG A 103 6.69 7.02 -12.10
N VAL A 104 5.90 7.68 -11.26
CA VAL A 104 4.45 7.82 -11.46
C VAL A 104 4.11 9.29 -11.57
N ARG A 105 3.37 9.67 -12.60
CA ARG A 105 2.79 11.00 -12.76
C ARG A 105 1.27 10.88 -12.72
N GLN A 106 0.62 11.48 -11.73
CA GLN A 106 -0.83 11.45 -11.58
C GLN A 106 -1.32 12.69 -10.83
N ASN A 107 -2.49 13.21 -11.19
CA ASN A 107 -3.14 14.34 -10.50
C ASN A 107 -2.24 15.58 -10.31
N GLY A 108 -1.31 15.83 -11.24
CA GLY A 108 -0.33 16.93 -11.16
C GLY A 108 0.89 16.62 -10.30
N ASP A 109 0.94 15.49 -9.62
CA ASP A 109 2.09 15.05 -8.83
C ASP A 109 3.03 14.15 -9.65
N THR A 110 4.30 14.17 -9.25
CA THR A 110 5.32 13.24 -9.74
C THR A 110 5.96 12.53 -8.56
N PHE A 111 5.84 11.22 -8.55
CA PHE A 111 6.47 10.33 -7.57
C PHE A 111 7.63 9.60 -8.24
N LEU A 112 8.77 9.54 -7.57
CA LEU A 112 9.95 8.83 -8.05
C LEU A 112 10.49 7.95 -6.94
N GLY A 113 10.56 6.65 -7.18
CA GLY A 113 11.10 5.65 -6.27
C GLY A 113 12.20 4.80 -6.91
N LEU A 114 13.05 4.21 -6.10
CA LEU A 114 14.07 3.25 -6.51
C LEU A 114 13.55 1.83 -6.28
N CYS A 115 13.45 1.04 -7.35
CA CYS A 115 13.13 -0.39 -7.31
C CYS A 115 14.42 -1.21 -7.25
N CYS A 116 14.55 -2.00 -6.19
CA CYS A 116 15.68 -2.89 -5.93
C CYS A 116 15.23 -4.07 -5.07
N CYS A 117 16.13 -4.97 -4.73
CA CYS A 117 15.89 -6.03 -3.78
C CYS A 117 16.42 -5.68 -2.38
N LEU A 118 15.76 -6.20 -1.35
CA LEU A 118 15.99 -5.96 0.07
C LEU A 118 16.10 -7.30 0.80
N ASP A 119 16.96 -7.37 1.82
CA ASP A 119 17.13 -8.59 2.61
C ASP A 119 15.90 -8.92 3.46
N VAL A 120 15.49 -10.18 3.47
CA VAL A 120 14.47 -10.68 4.41
C VAL A 120 14.95 -10.55 5.86
N GLU A 121 16.27 -10.55 6.10
CA GLU A 121 16.86 -10.35 7.43
C GLU A 121 16.61 -8.93 7.96
N ASP A 122 16.62 -7.92 7.10
CA ASP A 122 16.27 -6.53 7.48
C ASP A 122 14.83 -6.40 7.94
N TYR A 123 13.93 -7.27 7.44
CA TYR A 123 12.57 -7.36 7.97
C TYR A 123 12.53 -8.04 9.36
N ARG A 124 13.34 -9.11 9.59
CA ARG A 124 13.38 -9.84 10.86
C ARG A 124 13.98 -9.01 11.99
N ASN A 125 15.05 -8.30 11.72
CA ASN A 125 15.77 -7.47 12.71
C ASN A 125 15.18 -6.07 12.88
N ALA A 126 14.03 -5.76 12.20
CA ALA A 126 13.34 -4.50 12.23
C ALA A 126 14.14 -3.28 11.69
N THR A 127 15.15 -3.50 10.85
CA THR A 127 15.71 -2.45 9.99
C THR A 127 14.64 -1.99 8.99
N ILE A 128 13.80 -2.92 8.50
CA ILE A 128 12.56 -2.62 7.78
C ILE A 128 11.41 -2.67 8.77
N ARG A 129 10.83 -1.50 9.08
CA ARG A 129 9.80 -1.30 10.11
C ARG A 129 8.40 -1.39 9.55
N ARG A 130 7.48 -1.82 10.39
CA ARG A 130 6.06 -2.07 10.06
C ARG A 130 5.17 -1.20 10.92
N HIS A 131 4.04 -0.80 10.40
CA HIS A 131 2.99 -0.09 11.13
C HIS A 131 1.61 -0.77 11.02
N GLU A 132 1.52 -1.90 10.33
CA GLU A 132 0.27 -2.67 10.18
C GLU A 132 0.53 -4.14 10.51
N GLN A 133 -0.43 -4.77 11.20
CA GLN A 133 -0.43 -6.19 11.48
C GLN A 133 -0.97 -6.95 10.26
N THR A 134 -0.26 -7.99 9.88
CA THR A 134 -0.67 -8.86 8.79
C THR A 134 -1.68 -9.93 9.24
N ARG A 135 -2.51 -10.40 8.32
CA ARG A 135 -3.48 -11.47 8.55
C ARG A 135 -2.91 -12.78 8.04
N TYR A 136 -3.01 -13.82 8.85
CA TYR A 136 -2.44 -15.14 8.53
C TYR A 136 -2.96 -15.71 7.20
N ASP A 137 -4.28 -15.61 6.92
CA ASP A 137 -4.88 -16.08 5.66
C ASP A 137 -4.28 -15.39 4.42
N LYS A 138 -3.99 -14.09 4.53
CA LYS A 138 -3.37 -13.32 3.45
C LYS A 138 -1.88 -13.56 3.29
N GLU A 139 -1.18 -13.77 4.42
CA GLU A 139 0.23 -14.16 4.40
C GLU A 139 0.41 -15.51 3.71
N GLU A 140 -0.40 -16.50 4.12
CA GLU A 140 -0.35 -17.85 3.57
C GLU A 140 -0.66 -17.85 2.07
N ASP A 141 -1.72 -17.16 1.65
CA ASP A 141 -2.07 -17.01 0.23
C ASP A 141 -0.90 -16.45 -0.58
N ARG A 142 -0.26 -15.40 -0.11
CA ARG A 142 0.88 -14.81 -0.83
C ARG A 142 2.14 -15.67 -0.75
N THR A 143 2.36 -16.38 0.35
CA THR A 143 3.47 -17.33 0.49
C THR A 143 3.37 -18.44 -0.57
N LEU A 144 2.22 -19.10 -0.64
CA LEU A 144 1.96 -20.16 -1.64
C LEU A 144 2.06 -19.63 -3.09
N HIS A 145 1.61 -18.40 -3.30
CA HIS A 145 1.71 -17.75 -4.61
C HIS A 145 3.18 -17.50 -5.01
N ILE A 146 4.02 -16.97 -4.10
CA ILE A 146 5.45 -16.73 -4.33
C ILE A 146 6.17 -18.05 -4.58
N GLU A 147 5.89 -19.10 -3.77
CA GLU A 147 6.47 -20.44 -3.95
C GLU A 147 6.15 -21.04 -5.32
N ALA A 148 4.89 -20.93 -5.75
CA ALA A 148 4.44 -21.51 -7.01
C ALA A 148 4.95 -20.75 -8.25
N THR A 149 5.06 -19.44 -8.17
CA THR A 149 5.55 -18.59 -9.26
C THR A 149 7.06 -18.41 -9.25
N ARG A 150 7.72 -18.66 -8.12
CA ARG A 150 9.13 -18.33 -7.85
C ARG A 150 9.45 -16.87 -8.12
N THR A 151 8.51 -15.98 -7.80
CA THR A 151 8.63 -14.54 -8.10
C THR A 151 8.14 -13.67 -6.98
N HIS A 152 8.77 -12.51 -6.83
CA HIS A 152 8.20 -11.35 -6.16
C HIS A 152 7.63 -10.42 -7.25
N ASN A 153 6.35 -10.54 -7.55
CA ASN A 153 5.70 -9.90 -8.70
C ASN A 153 4.88 -8.66 -8.37
N GLY A 154 4.67 -8.38 -7.09
CA GLY A 154 4.07 -7.15 -6.58
C GLY A 154 5.06 -6.42 -5.68
N PRO A 155 5.57 -5.24 -6.05
CA PRO A 155 6.58 -4.54 -5.26
C PRO A 155 6.03 -4.14 -3.89
N VAL A 156 6.86 -4.26 -2.85
CA VAL A 156 6.60 -3.64 -1.54
C VAL A 156 6.94 -2.16 -1.66
N VAL A 157 6.05 -1.28 -1.22
CA VAL A 157 6.33 0.16 -1.18
C VAL A 157 6.94 0.50 0.18
N LEU A 158 8.11 1.13 0.14
CA LEU A 158 8.84 1.51 1.35
C LEU A 158 9.15 3.01 1.34
N LEU A 159 9.35 3.55 2.54
CA LEU A 159 9.80 4.92 2.74
C LEU A 159 11.16 4.92 3.39
N TYR A 160 11.96 5.93 3.06
CA TYR A 160 13.21 6.22 3.75
C TYR A 160 13.30 7.70 4.14
N HIS A 161 14.01 7.96 5.22
CA HIS A 161 14.37 9.33 5.60
C HIS A 161 15.39 9.87 4.61
N ASP A 162 15.08 11.02 4.01
CA ASP A 162 15.99 11.73 3.13
C ASP A 162 16.04 13.22 3.48
N THR A 163 17.21 13.78 3.48
CA THR A 163 17.44 15.24 3.57
C THR A 163 17.40 15.92 2.20
N GLY A 164 17.02 15.19 1.16
CA GLY A 164 16.96 15.62 -0.23
C GLY A 164 18.15 15.17 -1.09
N THR A 165 19.19 14.60 -0.49
CA THR A 165 20.43 14.21 -1.20
C THR A 165 20.19 13.01 -2.11
N ILE A 166 19.63 11.93 -1.58
CA ILE A 166 19.37 10.69 -2.34
C ILE A 166 18.34 10.97 -3.42
N PHE A 167 17.22 11.61 -3.07
CA PHE A 167 16.18 11.95 -4.04
C PHE A 167 16.72 12.83 -5.17
N SER A 168 17.48 13.88 -4.87
CA SER A 168 18.05 14.77 -5.87
C SER A 168 18.99 14.04 -6.82
N PHE A 169 19.82 13.15 -6.29
CA PHE A 169 20.67 12.29 -7.10
C PHE A 169 19.89 11.38 -8.04
N LEU A 170 18.91 10.62 -7.50
CA LEU A 170 18.07 9.72 -8.30
C LEU A 170 17.28 10.47 -9.37
N ASN A 171 16.71 11.63 -9.01
CA ASN A 171 15.94 12.45 -9.94
C ASN A 171 16.83 13.03 -11.06
N GLY A 172 18.08 13.34 -10.75
CA GLY A 172 19.06 13.83 -11.75
C GLY A 172 19.49 12.77 -12.77
N LEU A 173 19.21 11.48 -12.53
CA LEU A 173 19.46 10.41 -13.52
C LEU A 173 18.44 10.42 -14.68
N ILE A 174 17.32 11.13 -14.53
CA ILE A 174 16.28 11.23 -15.55
C ILE A 174 16.31 12.67 -16.13
N THR A 175 16.81 12.81 -17.33
CA THR A 175 16.77 14.07 -18.09
C THR A 175 15.53 14.12 -18.99
N PRO A 176 15.19 15.26 -19.59
CA PRO A 176 14.11 15.35 -20.58
C PRO A 176 14.26 14.41 -21.78
N GLU A 177 15.51 14.07 -22.12
CA GLU A 177 15.85 13.19 -23.24
C GLU A 177 15.83 11.69 -22.84
N THR A 178 15.78 11.41 -21.55
CA THR A 178 15.80 10.01 -21.06
C THR A 178 14.50 9.32 -21.43
N VAL A 179 14.63 8.29 -22.27
CA VAL A 179 13.50 7.47 -22.72
C VAL A 179 13.24 6.35 -21.70
N PRO A 180 12.01 6.18 -21.20
CA PRO A 180 11.70 5.06 -20.30
C PRO A 180 11.79 3.71 -21.02
N ASP A 181 12.28 2.69 -20.30
CA ASP A 181 12.28 1.30 -20.78
C ASP A 181 10.87 0.72 -20.87
N ALA A 182 9.95 1.17 -20.01
CA ALA A 182 8.54 0.86 -20.08
C ALA A 182 7.70 2.10 -19.71
N GLU A 183 6.58 2.30 -20.40
CA GLU A 183 5.59 3.34 -20.07
C GLU A 183 4.19 2.75 -20.16
N VAL A 184 3.38 3.00 -19.12
CA VAL A 184 1.98 2.56 -19.05
C VAL A 184 1.11 3.76 -18.64
N ARG A 185 0.02 3.94 -19.36
CA ARG A 185 -1.03 4.91 -19.04
C ARG A 185 -2.18 4.16 -18.40
N GLY A 186 -2.39 4.40 -17.11
CA GLY A 186 -3.44 3.74 -16.32
C GLY A 186 -4.69 4.60 -16.16
N GLU A 187 -5.79 3.96 -15.82
CA GLU A 187 -6.99 4.61 -15.32
C GLU A 187 -6.91 4.73 -13.78
N PRO A 188 -7.27 5.86 -13.19
CA PRO A 188 -7.69 7.14 -13.79
C PRO A 188 -6.51 8.10 -14.04
N GLY A 189 -5.93 8.07 -15.25
CA GLY A 189 -5.06 9.15 -15.75
C GLY A 189 -3.60 9.17 -15.27
N GLY A 190 -3.10 8.12 -14.59
CA GLY A 190 -1.70 8.01 -14.18
C GLY A 190 -0.78 7.52 -15.30
N ILE A 191 0.46 8.02 -15.32
CA ILE A 191 1.53 7.54 -16.21
C ILE A 191 2.60 6.88 -15.35
N HIS A 192 2.81 5.57 -15.55
CA HIS A 192 3.84 4.78 -14.90
C HIS A 192 5.01 4.56 -15.85
N GLN A 193 6.21 4.80 -15.39
CA GLN A 193 7.43 4.69 -16.20
C GLN A 193 8.52 3.96 -15.41
N ILE A 194 9.24 3.10 -16.12
CA ILE A 194 10.41 2.38 -15.60
C ILE A 194 11.65 2.85 -16.37
N PHE A 195 12.72 3.12 -15.65
CA PHE A 195 14.03 3.43 -16.20
C PHE A 195 15.06 2.50 -15.57
N ARG A 196 15.68 1.65 -16.38
CA ARG A 196 16.71 0.72 -15.91
C ARG A 196 18.04 1.45 -15.69
N ILE A 197 18.65 1.22 -14.55
CA ILE A 197 20.01 1.65 -14.24
C ILE A 197 20.92 0.43 -14.34
N ALA A 198 21.89 0.47 -15.25
CA ALA A 198 22.82 -0.62 -15.50
C ALA A 198 24.30 -0.19 -15.38
N ASP A 199 24.58 1.12 -15.32
CA ASP A 199 25.94 1.64 -15.15
C ASP A 199 26.52 1.23 -13.78
N PRO A 200 27.63 0.49 -13.72
CA PRO A 200 28.19 -0.01 -12.47
C PRO A 200 28.60 1.09 -11.48
N ALA A 201 29.05 2.24 -11.97
CA ALA A 201 29.47 3.35 -11.11
C ALA A 201 28.27 4.03 -10.47
N VAL A 202 27.19 4.23 -11.26
CA VAL A 202 25.93 4.77 -10.76
C VAL A 202 25.30 3.82 -9.73
N LEU A 203 25.25 2.52 -10.02
CA LEU A 203 24.74 1.50 -9.12
C LEU A 203 25.51 1.46 -7.78
N SER A 204 26.86 1.48 -7.85
CA SER A 204 27.70 1.50 -6.64
C SER A 204 27.49 2.77 -5.82
N ARG A 205 27.26 3.91 -6.48
CA ARG A 205 26.95 5.15 -5.77
C ARG A 205 25.59 5.07 -5.09
N ILE A 206 24.56 4.52 -5.74
CA ILE A 206 23.24 4.32 -5.12
C ILE A 206 23.39 3.44 -3.85
N GLU A 207 24.10 2.33 -3.95
CA GLU A 207 24.34 1.43 -2.81
C GLU A 207 25.03 2.16 -1.64
N GLN A 208 26.03 2.98 -1.93
CA GLN A 208 26.74 3.78 -0.92
C GLN A 208 25.84 4.82 -0.25
N GLU A 209 25.00 5.53 -1.01
CA GLU A 209 24.05 6.50 -0.46
C GLU A 209 23.04 5.81 0.49
N PHE A 210 22.55 4.62 0.15
CA PHE A 210 21.62 3.89 0.99
C PHE A 210 22.26 3.27 2.24
N LEU A 211 23.55 3.06 2.28
CA LEU A 211 24.27 2.70 3.52
C LEU A 211 24.17 3.80 4.61
N GLN A 212 23.74 5.01 4.28
CA GLN A 212 23.49 6.06 5.27
C GLN A 212 22.04 6.06 5.80
N VAL A 213 21.17 5.21 5.24
CA VAL A 213 19.76 5.11 5.65
C VAL A 213 19.65 4.12 6.81
N PRO A 214 19.24 4.56 8.01
CA PRO A 214 19.24 3.70 9.20
C PRO A 214 18.06 2.72 9.22
N SER A 215 16.96 3.03 8.55
CA SER A 215 15.75 2.20 8.54
C SER A 215 14.89 2.49 7.31
N LEU A 216 14.16 1.48 6.88
CA LEU A 216 13.06 1.59 5.92
C LEU A 216 11.72 1.35 6.62
N TYR A 217 10.66 1.89 6.04
CA TYR A 217 9.30 1.78 6.59
C TYR A 217 8.36 1.27 5.51
N ILE A 218 7.70 0.14 5.74
CA ILE A 218 6.72 -0.38 4.78
C ILE A 218 5.52 0.57 4.74
N ALA A 219 5.25 1.14 3.58
CA ALA A 219 4.09 1.98 3.33
C ALA A 219 2.90 1.17 2.77
N ASP A 220 3.19 0.21 1.89
CA ASP A 220 2.19 -0.69 1.30
C ASP A 220 2.81 -2.06 1.02
N GLY A 221 2.03 -3.13 1.16
CA GLY A 221 2.50 -4.49 0.89
C GLY A 221 3.04 -5.24 2.09
N HIS A 222 2.56 -4.96 3.32
CA HIS A 222 2.95 -5.69 4.53
C HIS A 222 2.82 -7.22 4.39
N HIS A 223 1.72 -7.71 3.79
CA HIS A 223 1.54 -9.15 3.54
C HIS A 223 2.55 -9.69 2.52
N ARG A 224 2.92 -8.90 1.49
CA ARG A 224 3.93 -9.30 0.48
C ARG A 224 5.32 -9.45 1.10
N ALA A 225 5.73 -8.47 1.91
CA ALA A 225 7.00 -8.52 2.63
C ALA A 225 7.04 -9.72 3.60
N LYS A 226 5.99 -9.92 4.40
CA LYS A 226 5.92 -11.06 5.33
C LYS A 226 5.92 -12.40 4.60
N ALA A 227 5.19 -12.52 3.50
CA ALA A 227 5.17 -13.74 2.68
C ALA A 227 6.56 -14.09 2.13
N SER A 228 7.35 -13.10 1.72
CA SER A 228 8.73 -13.33 1.27
C SER A 228 9.62 -13.89 2.38
N VAL A 229 9.46 -13.38 3.59
CA VAL A 229 10.14 -13.94 4.78
C VAL A 229 9.70 -15.38 5.04
N ASN A 230 8.39 -15.66 4.95
CA ASN A 230 7.86 -17.01 5.16
C ASN A 230 8.41 -18.01 4.13
N VAL A 231 8.57 -17.60 2.87
CA VAL A 231 9.19 -18.46 1.82
C VAL A 231 10.63 -18.80 2.19
N ALA A 232 11.45 -17.82 2.59
CA ALA A 232 12.81 -18.07 3.04
C ALA A 232 12.86 -19.00 4.26
N ASP A 233 11.97 -18.79 5.25
CA ASP A 233 11.86 -19.64 6.45
C ASP A 233 11.49 -21.09 6.10
N ARG A 234 10.55 -21.29 5.18
CA ARG A 234 10.13 -22.64 4.72
C ARG A 234 11.25 -23.36 3.99
N ARG A 235 12.04 -22.67 3.18
CA ARG A 235 13.21 -23.28 2.51
C ARG A 235 14.25 -23.73 3.54
N ILE A 236 14.56 -22.89 4.53
CA ILE A 236 15.47 -23.28 5.64
C ILE A 236 14.92 -24.50 6.37
N ALA A 237 13.64 -24.50 6.73
CA ALA A 237 13.00 -25.63 7.43
C ALA A 237 12.99 -26.93 6.60
N ALA A 238 12.96 -26.81 5.26
CA ALA A 238 13.07 -27.94 4.34
C ALA A 238 14.53 -28.40 4.07
N GLY A 239 15.52 -27.79 4.73
CA GLY A 239 16.95 -28.08 4.51
C GLY A 239 17.48 -27.57 3.17
N LEU A 240 16.76 -26.65 2.53
CA LEU A 240 17.19 -26.01 1.29
C LEU A 240 17.96 -24.72 1.61
N SER A 241 18.84 -24.31 0.69
CA SER A 241 19.47 -23.00 0.82
C SER A 241 18.44 -21.88 0.71
N ALA A 242 18.56 -20.91 1.60
CA ALA A 242 17.86 -19.64 1.52
C ALA A 242 18.81 -18.49 1.19
N ASP A 243 20.01 -18.81 0.69
CA ASP A 243 20.96 -17.81 0.22
C ASP A 243 20.63 -17.34 -1.19
N GLY A 244 21.16 -16.19 -1.57
CA GLY A 244 20.96 -15.61 -2.88
C GLY A 244 19.57 -14.95 -3.06
N GLU A 245 19.02 -15.02 -4.24
CA GLU A 245 17.81 -14.24 -4.63
C GLU A 245 16.56 -14.57 -3.78
N VAL A 246 16.45 -15.78 -3.22
CA VAL A 246 15.33 -16.15 -2.36
C VAL A 246 15.36 -15.48 -0.99
N SER A 247 16.54 -15.01 -0.55
CA SER A 247 16.70 -14.22 0.68
C SER A 247 16.39 -12.74 0.48
N HIS A 248 16.00 -12.35 -0.73
CA HIS A 248 15.68 -10.99 -1.08
C HIS A 248 14.23 -10.86 -1.51
N PHE A 249 13.63 -9.69 -1.30
CA PHE A 249 12.32 -9.36 -1.87
C PHE A 249 12.35 -7.99 -2.56
N MET A 250 11.54 -7.85 -3.59
CA MET A 250 11.49 -6.64 -4.40
C MET A 250 10.71 -5.53 -3.70
N GLY A 251 11.33 -4.36 -3.56
CA GLY A 251 10.71 -3.15 -3.05
C GLY A 251 10.91 -1.94 -3.96
N VAL A 252 10.04 -0.96 -3.82
CA VAL A 252 10.21 0.37 -4.39
C VAL A 252 10.24 1.37 -3.25
N MET A 253 11.35 2.07 -3.11
CA MET A 253 11.63 2.98 -2.00
C MET A 253 11.44 4.42 -2.43
N PHE A 254 10.64 5.18 -1.68
CA PHE A 254 10.40 6.60 -1.86
C PHE A 254 10.94 7.41 -0.68
N ALA A 255 11.45 8.61 -0.95
CA ALA A 255 11.72 9.55 0.12
C ALA A 255 10.39 9.90 0.83
N GLN A 256 10.42 9.97 2.15
CA GLN A 256 9.21 10.10 2.99
C GLN A 256 8.35 11.34 2.68
N ASP A 257 8.96 12.41 2.19
CA ASP A 257 8.30 13.65 1.83
C ASP A 257 7.79 13.67 0.37
N ARG A 258 7.98 12.55 -0.36
CA ARG A 258 7.65 12.38 -1.78
C ARG A 258 6.54 11.37 -2.02
N VAL A 259 5.70 11.14 -1.03
CA VAL A 259 4.49 10.32 -1.12
C VAL A 259 3.29 11.12 -0.62
N ARG A 260 2.08 10.66 -0.94
CA ARG A 260 0.85 11.18 -0.35
C ARG A 260 0.17 10.11 0.48
N ILE A 261 -0.44 10.52 1.57
CA ILE A 261 -1.36 9.68 2.32
C ILE A 261 -2.76 10.27 2.18
N HIS A 262 -3.72 9.42 1.87
CA HIS A 262 -5.15 9.73 1.96
C HIS A 262 -5.78 8.99 3.13
N GLY A 263 -6.87 9.53 3.66
CA GLY A 263 -7.68 8.84 4.65
C GLY A 263 -8.44 7.67 4.02
N TYR A 264 -8.63 6.61 4.79
CA TYR A 264 -9.62 5.61 4.46
C TYR A 264 -10.96 6.04 5.03
N SER A 265 -11.95 6.24 4.19
CA SER A 265 -13.32 6.52 4.61
C SER A 265 -14.03 5.24 5.08
N ARG A 266 -14.99 5.39 5.97
CA ARG A 266 -15.83 4.31 6.51
C ARG A 266 -17.25 4.49 6.05
N LEU A 267 -17.86 3.40 5.62
CA LEU A 267 -19.24 3.30 5.21
C LEU A 267 -19.96 2.31 6.13
N LEU A 268 -21.12 2.68 6.66
CA LEU A 268 -21.92 1.84 7.53
C LEU A 268 -23.28 1.57 6.88
N SER A 269 -23.58 0.30 6.66
CA SER A 269 -24.88 -0.14 6.11
C SER A 269 -26.00 -0.07 7.14
N ASP A 270 -25.64 -0.08 8.44
CA ASP A 270 -26.60 -0.07 9.54
C ASP A 270 -26.04 0.70 10.73
N ILE A 271 -26.85 1.61 11.31
CA ILE A 271 -26.56 2.35 12.54
C ILE A 271 -27.32 1.79 13.76
N GLY A 272 -27.80 0.56 13.66
CA GLY A 272 -28.49 -0.15 14.75
C GLY A 272 -29.85 0.45 15.09
N THR A 273 -30.12 0.63 16.36
CA THR A 273 -31.41 1.15 16.85
C THR A 273 -31.54 2.67 16.75
N TYR A 274 -30.52 3.36 16.26
CA TYR A 274 -30.55 4.82 16.13
C TYR A 274 -31.34 5.27 14.89
N THR A 275 -32.10 6.33 15.06
CA THR A 275 -32.51 7.22 13.97
C THR A 275 -31.40 8.23 13.70
N PRO A 276 -31.38 8.92 12.55
CA PRO A 276 -30.38 9.98 12.33
C PRO A 276 -30.32 11.03 13.45
N LEU A 277 -31.47 11.44 13.98
CA LEU A 277 -31.53 12.42 15.07
C LEU A 277 -30.99 11.89 16.38
N THR A 278 -31.36 10.67 16.78
CA THR A 278 -30.88 10.07 18.02
C THR A 278 -29.40 9.71 17.93
N PHE A 279 -28.90 9.37 16.73
CA PHE A 279 -27.47 9.16 16.49
C PHE A 279 -26.67 10.45 16.68
N LEU A 280 -27.12 11.57 16.09
CA LEU A 280 -26.49 12.88 16.31
C LEU A 280 -26.46 13.27 17.80
N SER A 281 -27.56 13.01 18.52
CA SER A 281 -27.61 13.27 19.97
C SER A 281 -26.67 12.39 20.76
N ALA A 282 -26.50 11.13 20.37
CA ALA A 282 -25.54 10.22 21.00
C ALA A 282 -24.08 10.60 20.70
N LEU A 283 -23.80 10.99 19.46
CA LEU A 283 -22.49 11.42 18.99
C LEU A 283 -22.04 12.72 19.70
N ALA A 284 -22.97 13.64 19.95
CA ALA A 284 -22.72 14.90 20.64
C ALA A 284 -22.22 14.74 22.09
N LYS A 285 -22.30 13.53 22.67
CA LYS A 285 -21.67 13.22 23.98
C LYS A 285 -20.15 13.15 23.92
N TYR A 286 -19.61 12.86 22.74
CA TYR A 286 -18.19 12.61 22.51
C TYR A 286 -17.51 13.64 21.63
N PHE A 287 -18.28 14.27 20.73
CA PHE A 287 -17.81 15.24 19.74
C PHE A 287 -18.65 16.50 19.75
N GLU A 288 -18.04 17.63 19.46
CA GLU A 288 -18.78 18.78 19.00
C GLU A 288 -19.18 18.51 17.54
N VAL A 289 -20.49 18.54 17.25
CA VAL A 289 -21.06 18.20 15.94
C VAL A 289 -21.66 19.43 15.32
N THR A 290 -21.07 19.92 14.24
CA THR A 290 -21.54 21.13 13.54
C THR A 290 -21.90 20.82 12.09
N PRO A 291 -23.00 21.40 11.54
CA PRO A 291 -23.31 21.27 10.12
C PRO A 291 -22.17 21.83 9.27
N TYR A 292 -21.70 21.05 8.29
CA TYR A 292 -20.57 21.46 7.46
C TYR A 292 -21.01 22.26 6.22
N GLY A 293 -22.15 21.97 5.63
CA GLY A 293 -22.62 22.50 4.36
C GLY A 293 -22.17 21.66 3.17
N ASN A 294 -22.17 22.25 1.99
CA ASN A 294 -21.84 21.51 0.76
C ASN A 294 -20.32 21.28 0.63
N VAL A 295 -19.96 20.08 0.23
CA VAL A 295 -18.59 19.69 -0.14
C VAL A 295 -18.48 19.74 -1.66
N ARG A 296 -17.32 20.19 -2.19
CA ARG A 296 -17.08 20.14 -3.62
C ARG A 296 -16.84 18.70 -4.06
N GLY A 297 -17.60 18.24 -5.05
CA GLY A 297 -17.62 16.83 -5.46
C GLY A 297 -16.31 16.24 -5.94
N SER A 298 -15.34 17.07 -6.36
CA SER A 298 -14.01 16.63 -6.84
C SER A 298 -12.94 16.55 -5.75
N GLU A 299 -13.24 16.95 -4.51
CA GLU A 299 -12.26 16.92 -3.42
C GLU A 299 -12.08 15.50 -2.89
N TYR A 300 -10.83 15.11 -2.64
CA TYR A 300 -10.48 13.84 -2.02
C TYR A 300 -10.53 13.87 -0.49
N ASN A 301 -10.40 15.07 0.10
CA ASN A 301 -10.47 15.30 1.54
C ASN A 301 -11.32 16.53 1.81
N ILE A 302 -12.06 16.51 2.91
CA ILE A 302 -12.86 17.67 3.36
C ILE A 302 -11.96 18.51 4.27
N PRO A 303 -11.66 19.76 3.93
CA PRO A 303 -10.84 20.61 4.77
C PRO A 303 -11.57 20.94 6.09
N PRO A 304 -10.89 20.90 7.25
CA PRO A 304 -11.49 21.34 8.52
C PRO A 304 -11.88 22.82 8.51
N LYS A 305 -13.07 23.14 9.03
CA LYS A 305 -13.52 24.52 9.27
C LYS A 305 -13.16 25.03 10.65
N ILE A 306 -12.94 24.11 11.60
CA ILE A 306 -12.54 24.49 12.96
C ILE A 306 -11.23 25.30 12.94
N LYS A 307 -11.17 26.33 13.78
CA LYS A 307 -9.92 27.09 14.00
C LYS A 307 -8.90 26.22 14.73
N LYS A 308 -7.65 26.22 14.26
CA LYS A 308 -6.54 25.43 14.82
C LYS A 308 -6.83 23.91 14.80
N PRO A 309 -7.10 23.32 13.62
CA PRO A 309 -7.47 21.92 13.49
C PRO A 309 -6.40 20.97 14.07
N GLU A 310 -5.14 21.40 14.14
CA GLU A 310 -4.04 20.63 14.75
C GLU A 310 -4.22 20.35 16.26
N ARG A 311 -5.21 20.96 16.89
CA ARG A 311 -5.57 20.74 18.31
C ARG A 311 -6.72 19.78 18.49
N TYR A 312 -7.36 19.36 17.42
CA TYR A 312 -8.57 18.56 17.45
C TYR A 312 -8.45 17.32 16.59
N HIS A 313 -9.10 16.24 17.03
CA HIS A 313 -9.53 15.17 16.13
C HIS A 313 -10.64 15.71 15.25
N VAL A 314 -10.55 15.50 13.95
CA VAL A 314 -11.53 15.99 12.99
C VAL A 314 -12.00 14.83 12.10
N VAL A 315 -13.28 14.56 12.15
CA VAL A 315 -13.92 13.56 11.30
C VAL A 315 -15.13 14.20 10.64
N HIS A 316 -15.27 14.04 9.32
CA HIS A 316 -16.45 14.50 8.62
C HIS A 316 -17.44 13.35 8.44
N MET A 317 -18.70 13.60 8.73
CA MET A 317 -19.77 12.60 8.69
C MET A 317 -20.86 13.01 7.69
N TYR A 318 -21.23 12.11 6.80
CA TYR A 318 -22.40 12.27 5.94
C TYR A 318 -23.55 11.40 6.45
N LEU A 319 -24.64 12.03 6.84
CA LEU A 319 -25.81 11.35 7.40
C LEU A 319 -27.10 12.07 6.95
N ALA A 320 -28.07 11.31 6.46
CA ALA A 320 -29.37 11.79 6.03
C ALA A 320 -29.28 13.00 5.08
N GLY A 321 -28.41 12.93 4.06
CA GLY A 321 -28.26 13.96 3.04
C GLY A 321 -27.49 15.21 3.48
N ARG A 322 -26.74 15.16 4.60
CA ARG A 322 -26.01 16.33 5.14
C ARG A 322 -24.63 15.95 5.65
N TRP A 323 -23.67 16.86 5.41
CA TRP A 323 -22.36 16.80 6.02
C TRP A 323 -22.33 17.47 7.39
N TYR A 324 -21.57 16.86 8.28
CA TYR A 324 -21.25 17.38 9.62
C TYR A 324 -19.74 17.31 9.84
N GLU A 325 -19.18 18.33 10.50
CA GLU A 325 -17.82 18.27 11.08
C GLU A 325 -17.96 17.85 12.54
N CYS A 326 -17.31 16.74 12.88
CA CYS A 326 -17.27 16.19 14.23
C CYS A 326 -15.88 16.41 14.79
N THR A 327 -15.78 17.22 15.85
CA THR A 327 -14.49 17.60 16.44
C THR A 327 -14.41 17.20 17.89
N ARG A 328 -13.21 16.82 18.34
CA ARG A 328 -12.89 16.48 19.72
C ARG A 328 -11.50 16.97 20.04
N LEU A 329 -11.32 17.63 21.20
CA LEU A 329 -10.00 18.10 21.62
C LEU A 329 -9.04 16.93 21.81
N ILE A 330 -7.82 17.05 21.25
CA ILE A 330 -6.77 16.04 21.40
C ILE A 330 -6.29 16.03 22.85
N ASP A 331 -6.29 14.85 23.48
CA ASP A 331 -5.63 14.64 24.75
C ASP A 331 -4.10 14.58 24.50
N ARG A 332 -3.38 15.56 25.04
CA ARG A 332 -1.93 15.67 24.90
C ARG A 332 -1.16 14.56 25.62
N ASN A 333 -1.81 13.86 26.54
CA ASN A 333 -1.23 12.75 27.29
C ASN A 333 -1.57 11.38 26.67
N ALA A 334 -2.40 11.34 25.61
CA ALA A 334 -2.73 10.10 24.93
C ALA A 334 -1.48 9.47 24.29
N ALA A 335 -1.42 8.15 24.30
CA ALA A 335 -0.40 7.45 23.54
C ALA A 335 -0.54 7.76 22.02
N PRO A 336 0.56 7.75 21.24
CA PRO A 336 0.52 8.11 19.83
C PRO A 336 -0.54 7.38 18.98
N LEU A 337 -0.83 6.12 19.32
CA LEU A 337 -1.86 5.32 18.64
C LEU A 337 -3.26 5.81 19.00
N ASP A 338 -3.51 6.11 20.27
CA ASP A 338 -4.82 6.57 20.77
C ASP A 338 -5.12 7.99 20.30
N ALA A 339 -4.09 8.76 19.96
CA ALA A 339 -4.19 10.10 19.39
C ALA A 339 -4.49 10.12 17.88
N LEU A 340 -4.72 8.98 17.24
CA LEU A 340 -5.14 8.93 15.84
C LEU A 340 -6.65 9.14 15.71
N ASP A 341 -7.08 9.92 14.72
CA ASP A 341 -8.51 10.13 14.43
C ASP A 341 -9.25 8.81 14.20
N VAL A 342 -8.57 7.84 13.55
CA VAL A 342 -9.11 6.49 13.31
C VAL A 342 -9.33 5.71 14.61
N ALA A 343 -8.45 5.85 15.60
CA ALA A 343 -8.58 5.22 16.91
C ALA A 343 -9.71 5.85 17.71
N VAL A 344 -9.79 7.17 17.69
CA VAL A 344 -10.87 7.94 18.34
C VAL A 344 -12.23 7.58 17.74
N LEU A 345 -12.33 7.50 16.40
CA LEU A 345 -13.56 7.04 15.74
C LEU A 345 -13.91 5.60 16.15
N GLN A 346 -12.92 4.69 16.18
CA GLN A 346 -13.12 3.31 16.60
C GLN A 346 -13.68 3.24 18.01
N THR A 347 -13.02 3.87 18.97
CA THR A 347 -13.37 3.76 20.39
C THR A 347 -14.74 4.37 20.72
N TYR A 348 -14.99 5.59 20.26
CA TYR A 348 -16.20 6.31 20.69
C TYR A 348 -17.41 6.04 19.81
N VAL A 349 -17.23 5.75 18.54
CA VAL A 349 -18.34 5.62 17.59
C VAL A 349 -18.57 4.17 17.20
N LEU A 350 -17.57 3.52 16.58
CA LEU A 350 -17.77 2.17 16.06
C LEU A 350 -18.01 1.18 17.20
N GLU A 351 -17.19 1.19 18.24
CA GLU A 351 -17.34 0.34 19.41
C GLU A 351 -18.37 0.91 20.39
N GLY A 352 -18.20 2.18 20.80
CA GLY A 352 -18.98 2.78 21.89
C GLY A 352 -20.46 3.00 21.57
N LEU A 353 -20.82 3.41 20.33
CA LEU A 353 -22.21 3.65 19.93
C LEU A 353 -22.78 2.49 19.11
N LEU A 354 -22.00 1.87 18.22
CA LEU A 354 -22.49 0.89 17.25
C LEU A 354 -22.15 -0.56 17.61
N GLY A 355 -21.36 -0.79 18.68
CA GLY A 355 -20.97 -2.13 19.15
C GLY A 355 -20.07 -2.90 18.18
N ILE A 356 -19.35 -2.19 17.28
CA ILE A 356 -18.40 -2.80 16.33
C ILE A 356 -17.04 -2.93 17.00
N THR A 357 -16.82 -4.04 17.70
CA THR A 357 -15.59 -4.32 18.46
C THR A 357 -14.44 -4.83 17.58
N ASP A 358 -14.74 -5.58 16.51
CA ASP A 358 -13.74 -5.98 15.50
C ASP A 358 -14.10 -5.42 14.11
N PRO A 359 -13.51 -4.29 13.74
CA PRO A 359 -13.81 -3.62 12.47
C PRO A 359 -13.33 -4.40 11.23
N ARG A 360 -12.58 -5.51 11.40
CA ARG A 360 -12.09 -6.34 10.29
C ARG A 360 -13.12 -7.36 9.80
N GLY A 361 -14.05 -7.76 10.67
CA GLY A 361 -15.02 -8.82 10.41
C GLY A 361 -16.47 -8.39 10.44
N ASP A 362 -16.80 -7.17 10.88
CA ASP A 362 -18.19 -6.69 10.95
C ASP A 362 -18.71 -6.35 9.55
N ALA A 363 -19.74 -7.07 9.11
CA ALA A 363 -20.34 -6.92 7.78
C ALA A 363 -20.99 -5.55 7.55
N ARG A 364 -21.34 -4.81 8.62
CA ARG A 364 -21.93 -3.47 8.53
C ARG A 364 -20.92 -2.42 8.11
N LEU A 365 -19.62 -2.67 8.35
CA LEU A 365 -18.55 -1.71 8.09
C LEU A 365 -17.81 -2.03 6.80
N GLN A 366 -17.79 -1.07 5.90
CA GLN A 366 -17.01 -1.13 4.67
C GLN A 366 -16.01 0.04 4.61
N TYR A 367 -14.95 -0.15 3.84
CA TYR A 367 -13.88 0.84 3.67
C TYR A 367 -13.81 1.32 2.23
N LEU A 368 -13.78 2.63 2.06
CA LEU A 368 -13.54 3.26 0.77
C LEU A 368 -12.15 3.91 0.78
N GLY A 369 -11.27 3.48 -0.13
CA GLY A 369 -9.91 4.01 -0.23
C GLY A 369 -9.90 5.49 -0.60
N GLY A 370 -8.95 6.23 -0.03
CA GLY A 370 -8.87 7.68 -0.09
C GLY A 370 -8.52 8.33 -1.43
N ALA A 371 -8.24 7.54 -2.48
CA ALA A 371 -8.01 8.07 -3.84
C ALA A 371 -9.31 8.29 -4.63
N ARG A 372 -10.45 8.36 -3.95
CA ARG A 372 -11.78 8.61 -4.56
C ARG A 372 -12.33 9.94 -4.10
N PRO A 373 -13.09 10.64 -4.97
CA PRO A 373 -13.78 11.87 -4.58
C PRO A 373 -14.76 11.64 -3.43
N VAL A 374 -14.86 12.62 -2.56
CA VAL A 374 -15.81 12.57 -1.42
C VAL A 374 -17.26 12.42 -1.89
N ALA A 375 -17.58 12.90 -3.08
CA ALA A 375 -18.90 12.70 -3.72
C ALA A 375 -19.27 11.21 -3.89
N ASP A 376 -18.32 10.30 -3.95
CA ASP A 376 -18.62 8.87 -4.00
C ASP A 376 -19.25 8.38 -2.69
N LEU A 377 -18.89 8.97 -1.55
CA LEU A 377 -19.50 8.68 -0.25
C LEU A 377 -20.96 9.16 -0.20
N GLU A 378 -21.21 10.39 -0.66
CA GLU A 378 -22.57 10.94 -0.78
C GLU A 378 -23.44 10.02 -1.61
N LYS A 379 -22.97 9.69 -2.82
CA LYS A 379 -23.69 8.83 -3.76
C LYS A 379 -24.03 7.46 -3.17
N LEU A 380 -23.11 6.83 -2.46
CA LEU A 380 -23.33 5.51 -1.87
C LEU A 380 -24.36 5.54 -0.74
N VAL A 381 -24.40 6.62 0.05
CA VAL A 381 -25.41 6.81 1.10
C VAL A 381 -26.75 7.20 0.49
N ASP A 382 -26.79 8.14 -0.46
CA ASP A 382 -28.03 8.62 -1.09
C ASP A 382 -28.74 7.53 -1.91
N LEU A 383 -27.99 6.58 -2.48
CA LEU A 383 -28.55 5.40 -3.14
C LEU A 383 -29.12 4.37 -2.16
N GLY A 384 -28.96 4.58 -0.84
CA GLY A 384 -29.44 3.66 0.19
C GLY A 384 -28.58 2.41 0.39
N ASN A 385 -27.39 2.34 -0.24
CA ASN A 385 -26.47 1.23 -0.02
C ASN A 385 -25.86 1.25 1.39
N TYR A 386 -25.73 2.46 1.96
CA TYR A 386 -25.25 2.71 3.32
C TYR A 386 -26.10 3.78 3.98
N GLN A 387 -26.15 3.76 5.31
CA GLN A 387 -26.90 4.76 6.09
C GLN A 387 -26.02 5.95 6.52
N LEU A 388 -24.71 5.74 6.58
CA LEU A 388 -23.75 6.67 7.16
C LEU A 388 -22.38 6.51 6.51
N ALA A 389 -21.71 7.63 6.28
CA ALA A 389 -20.31 7.67 5.87
C ALA A 389 -19.47 8.58 6.79
N PHE A 390 -18.24 8.14 7.08
CA PHE A 390 -17.19 8.94 7.71
C PHE A 390 -16.05 9.18 6.73
N ALA A 391 -15.78 10.44 6.38
CA ALA A 391 -14.59 10.85 5.65
C ALA A 391 -13.48 11.19 6.67
N MET A 392 -12.39 10.43 6.59
CA MET A 392 -11.26 10.57 7.53
C MET A 392 -10.22 11.53 6.99
N GLN A 393 -9.59 12.27 7.89
CA GLN A 393 -8.41 13.05 7.56
C GLN A 393 -7.19 12.14 7.29
N PRO A 394 -6.29 12.53 6.37
CA PRO A 394 -5.06 11.79 6.14
C PRO A 394 -4.13 11.85 7.36
N VAL A 395 -3.58 10.72 7.75
CA VAL A 395 -2.53 10.66 8.77
C VAL A 395 -1.24 11.26 8.19
N LYS A 396 -0.52 12.06 8.99
CA LYS A 396 0.78 12.60 8.55
C LYS A 396 1.83 11.49 8.43
N VAL A 397 2.66 11.54 7.39
CA VAL A 397 3.75 10.56 7.20
C VAL A 397 4.61 10.44 8.45
N GLY A 398 5.05 11.56 9.05
CA GLY A 398 5.86 11.55 10.27
C GLY A 398 5.20 10.81 11.45
N THR A 399 3.87 10.87 11.57
CA THR A 399 3.14 10.12 12.61
C THR A 399 3.22 8.61 12.35
N VAL A 400 3.05 8.18 11.10
CA VAL A 400 3.18 6.75 10.71
C VAL A 400 4.58 6.24 11.03
N LEU A 401 5.61 7.00 10.68
CA LEU A 401 7.00 6.62 10.95
C LEU A 401 7.28 6.54 12.46
N SER A 402 6.84 7.54 13.24
CA SER A 402 7.02 7.53 14.70
C SER A 402 6.33 6.36 15.39
N ILE A 403 5.14 5.95 14.90
CA ILE A 403 4.44 4.77 15.42
C ILE A 403 5.23 3.49 15.08
N ALA A 404 5.74 3.37 13.85
CA ALA A 404 6.56 2.25 13.43
C ALA A 404 7.89 2.19 14.21
N ASP A 405 8.50 3.35 14.51
CA ASP A 405 9.70 3.46 15.34
C ASP A 405 9.49 2.96 16.76
N ALA A 406 8.32 3.21 17.32
CA ALA A 406 7.91 2.72 18.64
C ALA A 406 7.47 1.24 18.63
N GLY A 407 7.52 0.54 17.47
CA GLY A 407 7.00 -0.83 17.32
C GLY A 407 5.47 -0.92 17.41
N GLY A 408 4.78 0.22 17.27
CA GLY A 408 3.32 0.30 17.34
C GLY A 408 2.66 -0.20 16.06
N VAL A 409 1.41 -0.64 16.20
CA VAL A 409 0.57 -1.14 15.10
C VAL A 409 -0.69 -0.30 15.01
N MET A 410 -0.91 0.30 13.85
CA MET A 410 -2.08 1.12 13.60
C MET A 410 -3.34 0.26 13.38
N PRO A 411 -4.54 0.78 13.67
CA PRO A 411 -5.78 0.13 13.27
C PRO A 411 -5.80 -0.20 11.76
N PRO A 412 -6.52 -1.24 11.33
CA PRO A 412 -6.59 -1.61 9.92
C PRO A 412 -7.18 -0.48 9.09
N LYS A 413 -6.69 -0.32 7.85
CA LYS A 413 -7.17 0.70 6.92
C LYS A 413 -7.06 2.12 7.48
N SER A 414 -5.92 2.44 8.10
CA SER A 414 -5.61 3.79 8.62
C SER A 414 -4.98 4.69 7.57
N THR A 415 -4.24 4.13 6.62
CA THR A 415 -3.47 4.87 5.62
C THR A 415 -3.71 4.33 4.22
N TRP A 416 -3.90 5.23 3.27
CA TRP A 416 -3.86 4.93 1.85
C TRP A 416 -2.69 5.68 1.23
N PHE A 417 -1.61 4.97 0.95
CA PHE A 417 -0.43 5.57 0.32
C PHE A 417 -0.58 5.68 -1.19
N GLU A 418 -0.14 6.81 -1.73
CA GLU A 418 0.10 7.02 -3.15
C GLU A 418 1.58 7.36 -3.39
N PRO A 419 2.10 6.88 -4.53
CA PRO A 419 1.41 6.21 -5.64
C PRO A 419 1.10 4.74 -5.36
N LYS A 420 0.04 4.20 -6.02
CA LYS A 420 -0.15 2.74 -6.15
C LYS A 420 0.66 2.26 -7.35
N LEU A 421 1.41 1.18 -7.16
CA LEU A 421 2.32 0.66 -8.18
C LEU A 421 1.68 -0.48 -8.94
N LEU A 422 1.89 -0.54 -10.25
CA LEU A 422 1.41 -1.63 -11.08
C LEU A 422 2.26 -2.90 -10.88
N SER A 423 1.61 -4.06 -11.00
CA SER A 423 2.27 -5.36 -11.08
C SER A 423 2.66 -5.67 -12.54
N GLY A 424 3.70 -6.46 -12.73
CA GLY A 424 4.13 -6.93 -14.06
C GLY A 424 5.02 -5.97 -14.85
N LEU A 425 5.36 -4.77 -14.32
CA LEU A 425 6.32 -3.87 -14.96
C LEU A 425 7.77 -4.27 -14.70
N VAL A 426 8.06 -4.73 -13.51
CA VAL A 426 9.31 -5.37 -13.12
C VAL A 426 8.97 -6.50 -12.15
N VAL A 427 9.57 -7.66 -12.33
CA VAL A 427 9.37 -8.85 -11.50
C VAL A 427 10.73 -9.39 -11.08
N HIS A 428 10.90 -9.65 -9.80
CA HIS A 428 12.07 -10.34 -9.28
C HIS A 428 11.82 -11.86 -9.28
N THR A 429 12.78 -12.62 -9.79
CA THR A 429 12.71 -14.09 -9.87
C THR A 429 13.83 -14.73 -9.06
N PHE A 430 13.54 -15.87 -8.44
CA PHE A 430 14.53 -16.71 -7.76
C PHE A 430 14.34 -18.19 -8.18
N ASP A 431 15.38 -19.01 -8.02
CA ASP A 431 15.38 -20.43 -8.37
C ASP A 431 14.92 -21.34 -7.20
#